data_29067945d3218e1dd671eaf4d7dfba91
#
_entry.id   29067945d3218e1dd671eaf4d7dfba91
#
_cell.length_a   1.000
_cell.length_b   1.000
_cell.length_c   1.000
_cell.angle_alpha   90.00
_cell.angle_beta   90.00
_cell.angle_gamma   90.00
#
_symmetry.space_group_name_H-M   'P 1'
#
loop_
_entity.id
_entity.type
_entity.pdbx_description
1 polymer ?
#
loop_
_entity_poly.entity_id
_entity_poly.type
_entity_poly.pdbx_seq_one_letter_code
_entity_poly.pdbx_strand_id
1 'polypeptide(L)'
;TLAAAGDIVTLTLTANETIGTPTVTFFSGGDAINDGTIDYANTGGNTWTAKYTANSSDTDGAVTFSIAFSDTVGNAGTAVTAVTDGSSVTFDDSVPTLTSVGIASNNSTATLAKEGDVVTLTLTASETIGTPTVTFQSGGAAITNNVAYNNTGGNTWTAVYTTHDSDTDGS
;
A
#
# COMPACT_ATOMS: atom_id res chain seq x y z
N THR A 1 -7.13 1.83 -5.20
CA THR A 1 -6.95 2.27 -3.80
C THR A 1 -6.42 1.10 -3.00
N LEU A 2 -5.43 1.35 -2.11
CA LEU A 2 -4.96 0.36 -1.13
C LEU A 2 -5.75 0.53 0.16
N ALA A 3 -5.95 -0.57 0.86
CA ALA A 3 -6.50 -0.65 2.21
C ALA A 3 -5.61 -1.56 3.06
N ALA A 4 -5.35 -1.19 4.30
CA ALA A 4 -4.64 -1.98 5.30
C ALA A 4 -5.59 -2.41 6.42
N ALA A 5 -5.12 -3.25 7.35
CA ALA A 5 -5.91 -3.65 8.51
C ALA A 5 -6.38 -2.43 9.32
N GLY A 6 -7.66 -2.40 9.65
CA GLY A 6 -8.34 -1.29 10.32
C GLY A 6 -8.99 -0.27 9.38
N ASP A 7 -8.70 -0.29 8.08
CA ASP A 7 -9.35 0.58 7.11
C ASP A 7 -10.79 0.12 6.83
N ILE A 8 -11.67 1.09 6.55
CA ILE A 8 -13.07 0.81 6.21
C ILE A 8 -13.25 0.78 4.70
N VAL A 9 -13.62 -0.36 4.17
CA VAL A 9 -14.01 -0.52 2.78
C VAL A 9 -15.52 -0.26 2.64
N THR A 10 -15.89 0.62 1.72
CA THR A 10 -17.29 1.00 1.49
C THR A 10 -17.70 0.65 0.07
N LEU A 11 -18.74 -0.15 -0.07
CA LEU A 11 -19.43 -0.40 -1.32
C LEU A 11 -20.71 0.45 -1.34
N THR A 12 -20.89 1.22 -2.42
CA THR A 12 -22.12 1.99 -2.67
C THR A 12 -22.87 1.38 -3.84
N LEU A 13 -24.15 1.17 -3.66
CA LEU A 13 -25.03 0.66 -4.70
C LEU A 13 -26.33 1.49 -4.82
N THR A 14 -26.82 1.66 -6.03
CA THR A 14 -28.09 2.35 -6.29
C THR A 14 -28.98 1.46 -7.14
N ALA A 15 -30.16 1.16 -6.63
CA ALA A 15 -31.16 0.38 -7.36
C ALA A 15 -32.07 1.30 -8.21
N ASN A 16 -32.69 0.75 -9.24
CA ASN A 16 -33.64 1.48 -10.09
C ASN A 16 -35.00 1.70 -9.41
N GLU A 17 -35.27 0.94 -8.35
CA GLU A 17 -36.50 1.04 -7.54
C GLU A 17 -36.20 0.79 -6.07
N THR A 18 -37.23 0.91 -5.21
CA THR A 18 -37.07 0.66 -3.77
C THR A 18 -36.86 -0.83 -3.49
N ILE A 19 -35.74 -1.13 -2.84
CA ILE A 19 -35.37 -2.49 -2.41
C ILE A 19 -35.38 -2.60 -0.89
N GLY A 20 -35.49 -3.82 -0.39
CA GLY A 20 -35.17 -4.15 0.99
C GLY A 20 -33.68 -4.00 1.27
N THR A 21 -33.26 -4.22 2.53
CA THR A 21 -31.82 -4.22 2.86
C THR A 21 -31.10 -5.27 2.00
N PRO A 22 -30.09 -4.88 1.20
CA PRO A 22 -29.34 -5.83 0.39
C PRO A 22 -28.50 -6.75 1.28
N THR A 23 -28.11 -7.89 0.73
CA THR A 23 -27.09 -8.75 1.34
C THR A 23 -25.83 -8.67 0.51
N VAL A 24 -24.72 -8.26 1.13
CA VAL A 24 -23.42 -8.18 0.47
C VAL A 24 -22.48 -9.20 1.10
N THR A 25 -21.77 -9.94 0.26
CA THR A 25 -20.65 -10.78 0.68
C THR A 25 -19.40 -10.16 0.10
N PHE A 26 -18.41 -9.86 0.94
CA PHE A 26 -17.11 -9.38 0.51
C PHE A 26 -16.07 -10.52 0.54
N PHE A 27 -15.08 -10.38 -0.34
CA PHE A 27 -13.92 -11.26 -0.44
C PHE A 27 -12.67 -10.40 -0.55
N SER A 28 -11.55 -10.88 -0.01
CA SER A 28 -10.23 -10.28 -0.15
C SER A 28 -9.24 -11.33 -0.62
N GLY A 29 -8.47 -11.06 -1.66
CA GLY A 29 -7.54 -12.03 -2.25
C GLY A 29 -8.20 -13.32 -2.75
N GLY A 30 -9.53 -13.34 -2.90
CA GLY A 30 -10.34 -14.49 -3.31
C GLY A 30 -10.97 -15.27 -2.16
N ASP A 31 -10.59 -15.00 -0.91
CA ASP A 31 -11.14 -15.62 0.30
C ASP A 31 -12.23 -14.73 0.94
N ALA A 32 -13.13 -15.32 1.72
CA ALA A 32 -14.10 -14.54 2.48
C ALA A 32 -13.37 -13.68 3.52
N ILE A 33 -13.83 -12.43 3.71
CA ILE A 33 -13.29 -11.54 4.73
C ILE A 33 -13.49 -12.10 6.13
N ASN A 34 -12.60 -11.74 7.07
CA ASN A 34 -12.66 -12.17 8.47
C ASN A 34 -13.41 -11.18 9.38
N ASP A 35 -13.98 -10.12 8.84
CA ASP A 35 -14.88 -9.23 9.59
C ASP A 35 -16.26 -9.88 9.71
N GLY A 36 -16.71 -10.07 10.97
CA GLY A 36 -17.99 -10.73 11.27
C GLY A 36 -19.21 -9.85 11.02
N THR A 37 -19.07 -8.55 10.72
CA THR A 37 -20.18 -7.60 10.66
C THR A 37 -20.05 -6.69 9.43
N ILE A 38 -21.12 -6.68 8.60
CA ILE A 38 -21.24 -5.72 7.53
C ILE A 38 -22.29 -4.68 7.94
N ASP A 39 -21.88 -3.41 7.99
CA ASP A 39 -22.76 -2.31 8.31
C ASP A 39 -23.48 -1.82 7.07
N TYR A 40 -24.82 -1.82 7.14
CA TYR A 40 -25.67 -1.36 6.05
C TYR A 40 -26.32 -0.03 6.41
N ALA A 41 -26.36 0.90 5.45
CA ALA A 41 -27.11 2.14 5.59
C ALA A 41 -27.82 2.51 4.27
N ASN A 42 -29.10 2.86 4.36
CA ASN A 42 -29.78 3.56 3.28
C ASN A 42 -29.43 5.05 3.40
N THR A 43 -28.72 5.58 2.39
CA THR A 43 -28.22 6.96 2.39
C THR A 43 -29.18 7.93 1.72
N GLY A 44 -30.31 7.45 1.24
CA GLY A 44 -31.38 8.24 0.65
C GLY A 44 -31.89 7.66 -0.68
N GLY A 45 -33.20 7.68 -0.86
CA GLY A 45 -33.84 7.10 -2.03
C GLY A 45 -33.53 5.59 -2.15
N ASN A 46 -33.01 5.19 -3.32
CA ASN A 46 -32.68 3.80 -3.62
C ASN A 46 -31.17 3.50 -3.43
N THR A 47 -30.42 4.36 -2.73
CA THR A 47 -28.97 4.23 -2.54
C THR A 47 -28.66 3.64 -1.18
N TRP A 48 -27.84 2.59 -1.19
CA TRP A 48 -27.36 1.89 -0.01
C TRP A 48 -25.84 1.89 0.05
N THR A 49 -25.30 1.82 1.25
CA THR A 49 -23.91 1.48 1.49
C THR A 49 -23.80 0.19 2.30
N ALA A 50 -22.79 -0.62 1.98
CA ALA A 50 -22.35 -1.75 2.78
C ALA A 50 -20.88 -1.51 3.13
N LYS A 51 -20.51 -1.65 4.40
CA LYS A 51 -19.16 -1.38 4.90
C LYS A 51 -18.66 -2.55 5.71
N TYR A 52 -17.37 -2.84 5.57
CA TYR A 52 -16.66 -3.71 6.49
C TYR A 52 -15.32 -3.07 6.89
N THR A 53 -14.78 -3.49 8.03
CA THR A 53 -13.44 -3.09 8.47
C THR A 53 -12.46 -4.19 8.10
N ALA A 54 -11.45 -3.84 7.30
CA ALA A 54 -10.42 -4.78 6.88
C ALA A 54 -9.63 -5.30 8.09
N ASN A 55 -9.33 -6.59 8.08
CA ASN A 55 -8.72 -7.30 9.20
C ASN A 55 -7.35 -7.85 8.81
N SER A 56 -6.37 -7.85 9.73
CA SER A 56 -5.04 -8.41 9.48
C SER A 56 -5.00 -9.92 9.16
N SER A 57 -6.14 -10.60 9.30
CA SER A 57 -6.30 -12.00 8.87
C SER A 57 -6.94 -12.12 7.48
N ASP A 58 -7.31 -11.00 6.85
CA ASP A 58 -7.80 -11.02 5.47
C ASP A 58 -6.64 -11.36 4.54
N THR A 59 -6.94 -12.02 3.43
CA THR A 59 -5.93 -12.38 2.43
C THR A 59 -5.59 -11.16 1.57
N ASP A 60 -4.30 -10.84 1.44
CA ASP A 60 -3.84 -9.77 0.56
C ASP A 60 -4.32 -9.99 -0.88
N GLY A 61 -4.78 -8.91 -1.52
CA GLY A 61 -5.24 -8.95 -2.88
C GLY A 61 -6.48 -8.10 -3.17
N ALA A 62 -7.08 -8.31 -4.34
CA ALA A 62 -8.24 -7.54 -4.76
C ALA A 62 -9.44 -7.81 -3.86
N VAL A 63 -10.10 -6.72 -3.41
CA VAL A 63 -11.39 -6.80 -2.74
C VAL A 63 -12.47 -6.95 -3.80
N THR A 64 -13.26 -8.02 -3.68
CA THR A 64 -14.39 -8.32 -4.55
C THR A 64 -15.66 -8.52 -3.73
N PHE A 65 -16.81 -8.60 -4.39
CA PHE A 65 -18.09 -8.68 -3.70
C PHE A 65 -19.15 -9.44 -4.51
N SER A 66 -20.20 -9.84 -3.81
CA SER A 66 -21.48 -10.26 -4.43
C SER A 66 -22.62 -9.56 -3.69
N ILE A 67 -23.54 -8.96 -4.44
CA ILE A 67 -24.73 -8.29 -3.92
C ILE A 67 -25.97 -9.12 -4.31
N ALA A 68 -26.75 -9.52 -3.32
CA ALA A 68 -28.09 -10.06 -3.50
C ALA A 68 -29.11 -9.06 -2.94
N PHE A 69 -30.20 -8.85 -3.65
CA PHE A 69 -31.26 -7.90 -3.28
C PHE A 69 -32.62 -8.33 -3.81
N SER A 70 -33.67 -7.80 -3.21
CA SER A 70 -35.06 -8.00 -3.66
C SER A 70 -35.83 -6.68 -3.51
N ASP A 71 -36.87 -6.51 -4.29
CA ASP A 71 -37.81 -5.41 -4.08
C ASP A 71 -38.63 -5.62 -2.77
N THR A 72 -39.47 -4.65 -2.46
CA THR A 72 -40.28 -4.67 -1.23
C THR A 72 -41.44 -5.70 -1.25
N VAL A 73 -41.73 -6.31 -2.39
CA VAL A 73 -42.74 -7.37 -2.54
C VAL A 73 -42.11 -8.76 -2.68
N GLY A 74 -40.80 -8.86 -2.70
CA GLY A 74 -40.04 -10.11 -2.65
C GLY A 74 -39.52 -10.62 -3.99
N ASN A 75 -39.61 -9.82 -5.09
CA ASN A 75 -38.96 -10.20 -6.35
C ASN A 75 -37.45 -10.04 -6.24
N ALA A 76 -36.72 -11.12 -6.47
CA ALA A 76 -35.28 -11.12 -6.42
C ALA A 76 -34.66 -10.48 -7.66
N GLY A 77 -33.71 -9.57 -7.45
CA GLY A 77 -32.88 -9.02 -8.52
C GLY A 77 -31.76 -10.00 -8.92
N THR A 78 -31.18 -9.75 -10.09
CA THR A 78 -29.98 -10.49 -10.51
C THR A 78 -28.78 -10.07 -9.65
N ALA A 79 -28.05 -11.03 -9.12
CA ALA A 79 -26.85 -10.75 -8.31
C ALA A 79 -25.81 -9.92 -9.09
N VAL A 80 -25.17 -8.98 -8.41
CA VAL A 80 -24.15 -8.09 -8.99
C VAL A 80 -22.79 -8.38 -8.35
N THR A 81 -21.77 -8.60 -9.17
CA THR A 81 -20.41 -8.98 -8.72
C THR A 81 -19.32 -8.08 -9.29
N ALA A 82 -19.67 -7.01 -9.99
CA ALA A 82 -18.71 -6.07 -10.57
C ALA A 82 -19.17 -4.63 -10.37
N VAL A 83 -18.20 -3.73 -10.23
CA VAL A 83 -18.44 -2.28 -10.21
C VAL A 83 -18.79 -1.77 -11.62
N THR A 84 -19.49 -0.65 -11.69
CA THR A 84 -19.90 0.01 -12.95
C THR A 84 -19.08 1.28 -13.23
N ASP A 85 -18.30 1.76 -12.26
CA ASP A 85 -17.55 3.02 -12.32
C ASP A 85 -16.03 2.80 -12.46
N GLY A 86 -15.56 1.55 -12.53
CA GLY A 86 -14.16 1.19 -12.64
C GLY A 86 -13.35 1.35 -11.33
N SER A 87 -14.01 1.60 -10.19
CA SER A 87 -13.37 1.65 -8.89
C SER A 87 -12.80 0.29 -8.48
N SER A 88 -11.74 0.30 -7.69
CA SER A 88 -11.13 -0.91 -7.15
C SER A 88 -10.46 -0.63 -5.80
N VAL A 89 -10.45 -1.65 -4.94
CA VAL A 89 -9.69 -1.68 -3.69
C VAL A 89 -8.84 -2.93 -3.68
N THR A 90 -7.59 -2.79 -3.23
CA THR A 90 -6.68 -3.92 -2.96
C THR A 90 -6.33 -3.86 -1.49
N PHE A 91 -6.53 -4.94 -0.78
CA PHE A 91 -6.06 -5.10 0.60
C PHE A 91 -4.60 -5.53 0.57
N ASP A 92 -3.78 -4.90 1.42
CA ASP A 92 -2.34 -5.13 1.52
C ASP A 92 -1.90 -4.80 2.96
N ASP A 93 -1.68 -5.82 3.75
CA ASP A 93 -1.22 -5.73 5.14
C ASP A 93 0.20 -6.31 5.29
N SER A 94 0.86 -6.61 4.16
CA SER A 94 2.22 -7.08 4.13
C SER A 94 3.20 -5.99 4.56
N VAL A 95 4.14 -6.35 5.45
CA VAL A 95 5.19 -5.42 5.90
C VAL A 95 6.37 -5.49 4.96
N PRO A 96 6.81 -4.36 4.36
CA PRO A 96 7.95 -4.35 3.47
C PRO A 96 9.23 -4.76 4.18
N THR A 97 10.07 -5.54 3.48
CA THR A 97 11.41 -5.93 3.92
C THR A 97 12.44 -5.50 2.88
N LEU A 98 13.71 -5.35 3.28
CA LEU A 98 14.80 -5.12 2.33
C LEU A 98 15.37 -6.45 1.86
N THR A 99 15.27 -6.72 0.56
CA THR A 99 15.78 -7.95 -0.07
C THR A 99 17.24 -7.82 -0.49
N SER A 100 17.72 -6.58 -0.68
CA SER A 100 19.12 -6.29 -1.01
C SER A 100 19.51 -4.91 -0.48
N VAL A 101 20.71 -4.79 0.09
CA VAL A 101 21.33 -3.52 0.47
C VAL A 101 22.80 -3.58 0.08
N GLY A 102 23.28 -2.58 -0.65
CA GLY A 102 24.67 -2.46 -1.03
C GLY A 102 25.14 -1.01 -0.93
N ILE A 103 26.40 -0.81 -0.58
CA ILE A 103 27.03 0.52 -0.52
C ILE A 103 28.34 0.49 -1.30
N ALA A 104 28.60 1.54 -2.05
CA ALA A 104 29.83 1.72 -2.78
C ALA A 104 30.14 3.21 -2.99
N SER A 105 31.40 3.55 -3.18
CA SER A 105 31.82 4.87 -3.64
C SER A 105 32.23 4.84 -5.12
N ASN A 106 32.29 6.00 -5.75
CA ASN A 106 32.85 6.17 -7.10
C ASN A 106 34.38 6.25 -7.10
N ASN A 107 35.04 6.02 -5.96
CA ASN A 107 36.50 5.90 -5.87
C ASN A 107 36.98 4.73 -6.72
N SER A 108 38.25 4.77 -7.18
CA SER A 108 38.88 3.65 -7.91
C SER A 108 38.88 2.33 -7.11
N THR A 109 38.83 2.43 -5.77
CA THR A 109 38.56 1.34 -4.83
C THR A 109 37.21 1.58 -4.19
N ALA A 110 36.17 0.92 -4.65
CA ALA A 110 34.78 1.22 -4.29
C ALA A 110 34.44 1.09 -2.78
N THR A 111 35.32 0.48 -2.00
CA THR A 111 35.20 0.37 -0.53
C THR A 111 35.84 1.54 0.22
N LEU A 112 36.48 2.47 -0.49
CA LEU A 112 37.11 3.66 0.06
C LEU A 112 36.44 4.91 -0.52
N ALA A 113 36.44 5.98 0.24
CA ALA A 113 36.03 7.29 -0.21
C ALA A 113 36.98 8.37 0.34
N LYS A 114 37.22 9.41 -0.43
CA LYS A 114 37.93 10.63 -0.02
C LYS A 114 37.02 11.82 -0.31
N GLU A 115 37.42 12.99 0.16
CA GLU A 115 36.72 14.23 -0.13
C GLU A 115 36.35 14.36 -1.62
N GLY A 116 35.11 14.72 -1.90
CA GLY A 116 34.53 14.87 -3.23
C GLY A 116 34.08 13.58 -3.91
N ASP A 117 34.34 12.41 -3.34
CA ASP A 117 33.82 11.15 -3.84
C ASP A 117 32.31 11.05 -3.55
N VAL A 118 31.60 10.32 -4.40
CA VAL A 118 30.16 10.07 -4.26
C VAL A 118 29.97 8.68 -3.65
N VAL A 119 29.31 8.62 -2.50
CA VAL A 119 28.90 7.36 -1.87
C VAL A 119 27.44 7.10 -2.21
N THR A 120 27.16 5.90 -2.72
CA THR A 120 25.85 5.44 -3.10
C THR A 120 25.46 4.21 -2.29
N LEU A 121 24.36 4.29 -1.57
CA LEU A 121 23.68 3.15 -0.99
C LEU A 121 22.54 2.77 -1.94
N THR A 122 22.51 1.51 -2.33
CA THR A 122 21.41 0.94 -3.14
C THR A 122 20.65 -0.06 -2.28
N LEU A 123 19.33 0.05 -2.26
CA LEU A 123 18.46 -0.89 -1.56
C LEU A 123 17.31 -1.32 -2.46
N THR A 124 16.87 -2.57 -2.27
CA THR A 124 15.70 -3.12 -2.95
C THR A 124 14.75 -3.66 -1.89
N ALA A 125 13.50 -3.20 -1.93
CA ALA A 125 12.45 -3.67 -1.04
C ALA A 125 11.69 -4.87 -1.64
N SER A 126 11.00 -5.64 -0.79
CA SER A 126 10.13 -6.74 -1.21
C SER A 126 8.93 -6.27 -2.01
N GLU A 127 8.49 -5.05 -1.77
CA GLU A 127 7.31 -4.40 -2.36
C GLU A 127 7.55 -2.92 -2.59
N THR A 128 6.55 -2.23 -3.16
CA THR A 128 6.63 -0.79 -3.40
C THR A 128 6.59 -0.02 -2.08
N ILE A 129 7.61 0.77 -1.83
CA ILE A 129 7.71 1.64 -0.66
C ILE A 129 7.72 3.12 -1.06
N GLY A 130 7.35 3.99 -0.14
CA GLY A 130 7.61 5.42 -0.25
C GLY A 130 9.11 5.73 -0.23
N THR A 131 9.48 7.01 -0.34
CA THR A 131 10.88 7.44 -0.25
C THR A 131 11.48 6.99 1.08
N PRO A 132 12.54 6.15 1.08
CA PRO A 132 13.17 5.69 2.32
C PRO A 132 13.89 6.84 3.02
N THR A 133 14.14 6.71 4.31
CA THR A 133 15.02 7.59 5.07
C THR A 133 16.31 6.84 5.37
N VAL A 134 17.46 7.42 4.96
CA VAL A 134 18.80 6.87 5.19
C VAL A 134 19.62 7.89 5.99
N THR A 135 20.26 7.43 7.03
CA THR A 135 21.25 8.21 7.78
C THR A 135 22.64 7.63 7.50
N PHE A 136 23.49 8.42 6.87
CA PHE A 136 24.89 8.07 6.70
C PHE A 136 25.72 8.58 7.88
N GLN A 137 26.75 7.82 8.24
CA GLN A 137 27.74 8.20 9.22
C GLN A 137 29.14 7.93 8.64
N SER A 138 30.10 8.76 9.01
CA SER A 138 31.52 8.57 8.73
C SER A 138 32.32 8.68 10.03
N GLY A 139 33.15 7.70 10.34
CA GLY A 139 33.88 7.64 11.61
C GLY A 139 32.99 7.70 12.86
N GLY A 140 31.72 7.22 12.75
CA GLY A 140 30.73 7.27 13.83
C GLY A 140 30.02 8.61 14.02
N ALA A 141 30.32 9.63 13.21
CA ALA A 141 29.64 10.92 13.22
C ALA A 141 28.70 11.08 12.01
N ALA A 142 27.67 11.89 12.16
CA ALA A 142 26.78 12.22 11.05
C ALA A 142 27.54 12.97 9.96
N ILE A 143 27.23 12.67 8.69
CA ILE A 143 27.76 13.42 7.54
C ILE A 143 27.20 14.84 7.51
N THR A 144 27.92 15.75 6.83
CA THR A 144 27.54 17.17 6.73
C THR A 144 26.70 17.50 5.50
N ASN A 145 26.83 16.74 4.42
CA ASN A 145 26.13 16.98 3.17
C ASN A 145 24.71 16.34 3.15
N ASN A 146 23.83 16.93 2.33
CA ASN A 146 22.49 16.41 2.13
C ASN A 146 22.53 15.07 1.38
N VAL A 147 21.58 14.20 1.73
CA VAL A 147 21.34 12.92 1.06
C VAL A 147 20.31 13.14 -0.06
N ALA A 148 20.63 12.75 -1.28
CA ALA A 148 19.72 12.73 -2.40
C ALA A 148 19.15 11.32 -2.59
N TYR A 149 17.84 11.24 -2.87
CA TYR A 149 17.14 9.97 -3.06
C TYR A 149 16.64 9.86 -4.50
N ASN A 150 16.75 8.66 -5.09
CA ASN A 150 16.21 8.39 -6.41
C ASN A 150 15.64 6.97 -6.47
N ASN A 151 14.40 6.84 -6.96
CA ASN A 151 13.85 5.55 -7.35
C ASN A 151 14.39 5.19 -8.73
N THR A 152 15.19 4.12 -8.81
CA THR A 152 15.84 3.68 -10.06
C THR A 152 14.98 2.72 -10.88
N GLY A 153 13.80 2.37 -10.37
CA GLY A 153 12.82 1.53 -11.02
C GLY A 153 12.30 0.40 -10.11
N GLY A 154 11.01 0.15 -10.18
CA GLY A 154 10.35 -0.84 -9.32
C GLY A 154 10.55 -0.53 -7.84
N ASN A 155 11.03 -1.52 -7.08
CA ASN A 155 11.23 -1.43 -5.64
C ASN A 155 12.67 -1.02 -5.25
N THR A 156 13.48 -0.54 -6.22
CA THR A 156 14.90 -0.22 -6.00
C THR A 156 15.10 1.28 -5.84
N TRP A 157 15.76 1.65 -4.76
CA TRP A 157 16.11 3.02 -4.42
C TRP A 157 17.61 3.20 -4.25
N THR A 158 18.09 4.41 -4.54
CA THR A 158 19.42 4.85 -4.16
C THR A 158 19.34 6.05 -3.24
N ALA A 159 20.23 6.05 -2.23
CA ALA A 159 20.52 7.20 -1.40
C ALA A 159 21.98 7.60 -1.65
N VAL A 160 22.22 8.85 -1.97
CA VAL A 160 23.53 9.32 -2.46
C VAL A 160 23.94 10.56 -1.68
N TYR A 161 25.20 10.61 -1.27
CA TYR A 161 25.83 11.82 -0.75
C TYR A 161 27.24 11.99 -1.31
N THR A 162 27.73 13.22 -1.32
CA THR A 162 29.12 13.55 -1.67
C THR A 162 29.89 13.79 -0.38
N THR A 163 31.02 13.12 -0.21
CA THR A 163 31.88 13.25 0.97
C THR A 163 32.48 14.66 1.08
N HIS A 164 32.65 15.15 2.28
CA HIS A 164 33.14 16.48 2.58
C HIS A 164 34.38 16.42 3.52
N ASP A 165 35.24 17.44 3.45
CA ASP A 165 36.46 17.54 4.29
C ASP A 165 36.18 17.59 5.80
N SER A 166 34.95 18.00 6.16
CA SER A 166 34.52 18.00 7.58
C SER A 166 33.90 16.67 8.03
N ASP A 167 33.81 15.67 7.16
CA ASP A 167 33.36 14.34 7.56
C ASP A 167 34.49 13.68 8.39
N THR A 168 34.11 12.94 9.43
CA THR A 168 35.08 12.27 10.27
C THR A 168 35.70 11.06 9.57
N ASP A 169 37.02 10.96 9.55
CA ASP A 169 37.70 9.80 8.96
C ASP A 169 37.34 8.51 9.72
N GLY A 170 37.08 7.46 8.97
CA GLY A 170 36.79 6.13 9.51
C GLY A 170 35.76 5.37 8.68
N SER A 171 35.39 4.19 9.18
CA SER A 171 34.38 3.30 8.58
C SER A 171 33.03 3.43 9.29
#